data_6694301f1a1dbb2f800393d25cd5fc32
#
_entry.id   6694301f1a1dbb2f800393d25cd5fc32
#
_cell.length_a   1.000
_cell.length_b   1.000
_cell.length_c   1.000
_cell.angle_alpha   90.00
_cell.angle_beta   90.00
_cell.angle_gamma   90.00
#
_symmetry.space_group_name_H-M   'P 1'
#
loop_
_entity.id
_entity.type
_entity.pdbx_description
1 polymer ?
#
loop_
_entity_poly.entity_id
_entity_poly.type
_entity_poly.pdbx_seq_one_letter_code
_entity_poly.pdbx_strand_id
1 'polypeptide(L)'
;MKVTGIASCIVVGLAALAASYPANAQKSKDTLRHTQADNIAVLDQWIDPRPEVEFNSEAAYDSIVGYDDDKGAYVGILAKSWKRVDPRILEFELHENVTWSDGEKFDADDVVYTFNWVLHPETKLRFKEAYTWMEKVEKLGTHKVRIVSKVAIPWDLARLSSQTFILPEHAHGPLKDKQDFGRAPVGTGPYRYIQVDKNTGLIAVKRDTYPQASAAKPAPTIGRLVVTPVGDTGTVTALLLAGQIDIARNIPGDQANMLAGRPELRLTLREAQGTQYLMIDVIARSGKKELTDPRVREAIMAAIDTDPYLTIVYGENMNAKRPAALCSPNMVGCAQSQKFVTHDVARAKRLLAEAGLGAGFEVSISAREGTGKQIAQVMAGQLRAAGIRANIELDTFATYRDKQRDGKLQLLVSGYAGGGLPDVAQLLNFFFAEDPRNYHGRPEFFDLAKRANLEMDPQMRLNLVRQLFDEVTKMHYIVPLIPASNVYVHSKDVKFREGWPSNGYGFTMSEVSWQ
;
A
#
# COMPACT_ATOMS: atom_id res chain seq x y z
N MET A 1 47.67 -78.69 -18.92
CA MET A 1 48.41 -77.49 -19.45
C MET A 1 47.60 -76.30 -19.05
N LYS A 2 48.23 -75.43 -18.24
CA LYS A 2 47.67 -74.20 -17.71
C LYS A 2 47.84 -73.09 -18.75
N VAL A 3 46.80 -72.29 -19.00
CA VAL A 3 46.95 -70.96 -19.56
C VAL A 3 46.10 -69.99 -18.76
N THR A 4 46.78 -69.13 -18.05
CA THR A 4 46.28 -68.04 -17.25
C THR A 4 46.03 -66.83 -18.18
N GLY A 5 44.78 -66.31 -18.20
CA GLY A 5 44.41 -65.09 -18.87
C GLY A 5 44.21 -63.98 -17.83
N ILE A 6 45.03 -62.93 -17.93
CA ILE A 6 44.99 -61.72 -17.11
C ILE A 6 43.94 -60.78 -17.71
N ALA A 7 42.87 -60.50 -16.97
CA ALA A 7 41.92 -59.46 -17.33
C ALA A 7 42.35 -58.13 -16.72
N SER A 8 42.79 -57.17 -17.58
CA SER A 8 43.06 -55.79 -17.20
C SER A 8 41.76 -55.00 -17.11
N CYS A 9 41.35 -54.65 -15.88
CA CYS A 9 40.29 -53.69 -15.64
C CYS A 9 40.83 -52.25 -15.88
N ILE A 10 40.38 -51.62 -16.96
CA ILE A 10 40.57 -50.18 -17.19
C ILE A 10 39.49 -49.45 -16.39
N VAL A 11 39.87 -48.84 -15.27
CA VAL A 11 39.05 -47.90 -14.53
C VAL A 11 39.13 -46.53 -15.25
N VAL A 12 38.11 -46.20 -16.05
CA VAL A 12 37.92 -44.87 -16.59
C VAL A 12 37.38 -43.99 -15.47
N GLY A 13 38.26 -43.19 -14.85
CA GLY A 13 37.86 -42.18 -13.89
C GLY A 13 37.16 -41.01 -14.64
N LEU A 14 35.84 -40.94 -14.50
CA LEU A 14 35.11 -39.71 -14.83
C LEU A 14 35.50 -38.63 -13.79
N ALA A 15 36.45 -37.77 -14.14
CA ALA A 15 36.67 -36.52 -13.45
C ALA A 15 35.47 -35.59 -13.76
N ALA A 16 34.48 -35.57 -12.91
CA ALA A 16 33.46 -34.54 -12.91
C ALA A 16 34.15 -33.20 -12.64
N LEU A 17 34.38 -32.43 -13.69
CA LEU A 17 34.68 -31.00 -13.60
C LEU A 17 33.44 -30.33 -12.97
N ALA A 18 33.37 -30.33 -11.65
CA ALA A 18 32.53 -29.37 -10.93
C ALA A 18 33.09 -27.98 -11.26
N ALA A 19 32.52 -27.33 -12.24
CA ALA A 19 32.69 -25.91 -12.43
C ALA A 19 32.18 -25.24 -11.15
N SER A 20 33.12 -25.06 -10.21
CA SER A 20 32.93 -24.16 -9.08
C SER A 20 32.76 -22.75 -9.67
N TYR A 21 31.52 -22.39 -9.97
CA TYR A 21 31.19 -20.98 -10.13
C TYR A 21 31.60 -20.30 -8.82
N PRO A 22 32.47 -19.27 -8.87
CA PRO A 22 32.85 -18.55 -7.67
C PRO A 22 31.55 -17.99 -7.06
N ALA A 23 31.25 -18.41 -5.86
CA ALA A 23 30.09 -17.93 -5.07
C ALA A 23 30.22 -16.45 -4.65
N ASN A 24 31.16 -15.74 -5.18
CA ASN A 24 31.32 -14.29 -5.12
C ASN A 24 30.92 -13.71 -6.49
N ALA A 25 29.64 -13.80 -6.86
CA ALA A 25 29.08 -12.84 -7.77
C ALA A 25 29.17 -11.49 -7.05
N GLN A 26 30.23 -10.76 -7.30
CA GLN A 26 30.42 -9.40 -6.85
C GLN A 26 29.12 -8.67 -7.21
N LYS A 27 28.36 -8.19 -6.17
CA LYS A 27 27.12 -7.45 -6.38
C LYS A 27 27.46 -6.34 -7.36
N SER A 28 26.95 -6.43 -8.58
CA SER A 28 27.09 -5.34 -9.53
C SER A 28 26.33 -4.17 -8.92
N LYS A 29 27.04 -3.09 -8.55
CA LYS A 29 26.41 -1.85 -8.03
C LYS A 29 25.41 -1.25 -9.01
N ASP A 30 25.27 -1.82 -10.19
CA ASP A 30 24.35 -1.41 -11.24
C ASP A 30 23.03 -2.20 -11.26
N THR A 31 22.91 -3.29 -10.50
CA THR A 31 21.71 -4.14 -10.51
C THR A 31 21.13 -4.33 -9.12
N LEU A 32 19.87 -3.88 -8.93
CA LEU A 32 19.06 -4.14 -7.75
C LEU A 32 18.16 -5.36 -7.98
N ARG A 33 18.19 -6.31 -7.05
CA ARG A 33 17.44 -7.56 -7.11
C ARG A 33 16.49 -7.63 -5.93
N HIS A 34 15.21 -7.86 -6.19
CA HIS A 34 14.23 -8.10 -5.15
C HIS A 34 13.21 -9.17 -5.54
N THR A 35 12.42 -9.61 -4.57
CA THR A 35 11.34 -10.57 -4.79
C THR A 35 9.98 -9.90 -4.59
N GLN A 36 8.97 -10.47 -5.23
CA GLN A 36 7.57 -10.17 -4.99
C GLN A 36 6.78 -11.47 -4.84
N ALA A 37 5.67 -11.46 -4.08
CA ALA A 37 4.90 -12.67 -3.83
C ALA A 37 4.11 -13.12 -5.06
N ASP A 38 3.56 -12.17 -5.80
CA ASP A 38 2.67 -12.42 -6.93
C ASP A 38 3.40 -12.45 -8.28
N ASN A 39 2.91 -13.28 -9.17
CA ASN A 39 3.34 -13.33 -10.56
C ASN A 39 2.70 -12.20 -11.36
N ILE A 40 3.48 -11.38 -12.06
CA ILE A 40 2.99 -10.32 -12.94
C ILE A 40 3.09 -10.78 -14.40
N ALA A 41 1.95 -10.91 -15.06
CA ALA A 41 1.85 -11.23 -16.48
C ALA A 41 1.61 -9.98 -17.36
N VAL A 42 1.08 -8.92 -16.75
CA VAL A 42 0.69 -7.66 -17.39
C VAL A 42 1.10 -6.53 -16.45
N LEU A 43 2.03 -5.68 -16.88
CA LEU A 43 2.47 -4.52 -16.12
C LEU A 43 1.67 -3.28 -16.55
N ASP A 44 0.41 -3.29 -16.19
CA ASP A 44 -0.53 -2.20 -16.44
C ASP A 44 -1.54 -2.14 -15.29
N GLN A 45 -1.41 -1.15 -14.44
CA GLN A 45 -2.29 -0.99 -13.27
C GLN A 45 -3.74 -0.63 -13.62
N TRP A 46 -4.00 -0.09 -14.81
CA TRP A 46 -5.37 0.17 -15.24
C TRP A 46 -6.15 -1.14 -15.43
N ILE A 47 -5.44 -2.19 -15.83
CA ILE A 47 -5.99 -3.53 -16.09
C ILE A 47 -5.84 -4.43 -14.86
N ASP A 48 -4.64 -4.47 -14.27
CA ASP A 48 -4.31 -5.28 -13.10
C ASP A 48 -3.92 -4.38 -11.91
N PRO A 49 -4.89 -3.98 -11.08
CA PRO A 49 -4.66 -3.04 -9.98
C PRO A 49 -4.16 -3.73 -8.69
N ARG A 50 -3.42 -4.82 -8.80
CA ARG A 50 -2.77 -5.43 -7.64
C ARG A 50 -1.61 -4.56 -7.15
N PRO A 51 -1.35 -4.51 -5.83
CA PRO A 51 -0.28 -3.68 -5.27
C PRO A 51 1.08 -3.91 -5.92
N GLU A 52 1.43 -5.16 -6.25
CA GLU A 52 2.71 -5.50 -6.89
C GLU A 52 2.83 -4.91 -8.31
N VAL A 53 1.71 -4.89 -9.06
CA VAL A 53 1.68 -4.27 -10.40
C VAL A 53 1.79 -2.76 -10.28
N GLU A 54 1.05 -2.15 -9.35
CA GLU A 54 1.13 -0.72 -9.04
C GLU A 54 2.56 -0.29 -8.72
N PHE A 55 3.20 -0.99 -7.78
CA PHE A 55 4.56 -0.69 -7.35
C PHE A 55 5.58 -0.76 -8.51
N ASN A 56 5.52 -1.81 -9.32
CA ASN A 56 6.42 -1.94 -10.46
C ASN A 56 6.06 -0.99 -11.61
N SER A 57 4.78 -0.64 -11.77
CA SER A 57 4.33 0.32 -12.78
C SER A 57 4.89 1.72 -12.55
N GLU A 58 5.11 2.13 -11.29
CA GLU A 58 5.74 3.41 -10.96
C GLU A 58 7.14 3.58 -11.57
N ALA A 59 7.87 2.50 -11.82
CA ALA A 59 9.16 2.57 -12.49
C ALA A 59 9.04 2.84 -14.01
N ALA A 60 7.95 2.38 -14.64
CA ALA A 60 7.72 2.52 -16.09
C ALA A 60 6.97 3.78 -16.49
N TYR A 61 6.04 4.23 -15.67
CA TYR A 61 5.05 5.24 -16.05
C TYR A 61 5.08 6.45 -15.13
N ASP A 62 4.64 7.59 -15.64
CA ASP A 62 4.47 8.82 -14.88
C ASP A 62 3.02 9.29 -14.87
N SER A 63 2.66 9.94 -13.76
CA SER A 63 1.46 10.75 -13.61
C SER A 63 1.71 12.21 -14.00
N ILE A 64 0.65 12.99 -14.11
CA ILE A 64 0.76 14.42 -14.43
C ILE A 64 1.46 15.18 -13.31
N VAL A 65 1.10 14.89 -12.06
CA VAL A 65 1.69 15.47 -10.84
C VAL A 65 2.07 14.34 -9.88
N GLY A 66 2.97 14.62 -8.94
CA GLY A 66 3.31 13.77 -7.82
C GLY A 66 3.05 14.47 -6.49
N TYR A 67 3.22 13.74 -5.39
CA TYR A 67 3.14 14.28 -4.04
C TYR A 67 4.51 14.20 -3.36
N ASP A 68 5.03 15.34 -2.92
CA ASP A 68 6.26 15.43 -2.12
C ASP A 68 5.87 15.27 -0.64
N ASP A 69 6.05 14.08 -0.11
CA ASP A 69 5.67 13.74 1.26
C ASP A 69 6.48 14.52 2.30
N ASP A 70 7.73 14.90 1.99
CA ASP A 70 8.58 15.67 2.90
C ASP A 70 8.05 17.10 3.09
N LYS A 71 7.46 17.67 2.03
CA LYS A 71 6.90 19.01 2.06
C LYS A 71 5.38 19.04 2.25
N GLY A 72 4.71 17.90 2.12
CA GLY A 72 3.25 17.85 2.13
C GLY A 72 2.62 18.61 0.97
N ALA A 73 3.22 18.58 -0.22
CA ALA A 73 2.83 19.41 -1.35
C ALA A 73 2.84 18.63 -2.68
N TYR A 74 1.94 19.00 -3.59
CA TYR A 74 1.98 18.49 -4.96
C TYR A 74 3.12 19.13 -5.75
N VAL A 75 3.78 18.34 -6.58
CA VAL A 75 4.85 18.74 -7.50
C VAL A 75 4.56 18.24 -8.90
N GLY A 76 5.09 18.92 -9.92
CA GLY A 76 4.95 18.43 -11.29
C GLY A 76 5.80 17.18 -11.54
N ILE A 77 5.29 16.29 -12.41
CA ILE A 77 6.04 15.20 -13.04
C ILE A 77 5.94 15.39 -14.56
N LEU A 78 4.82 15.02 -15.20
CA LEU A 78 4.61 15.35 -16.62
C LEU A 78 4.19 16.79 -16.84
N ALA A 79 3.55 17.42 -15.84
CA ALA A 79 3.28 18.85 -15.85
C ALA A 79 4.45 19.64 -15.24
N LYS A 80 4.86 20.74 -15.88
CA LYS A 80 5.80 21.73 -15.31
C LYS A 80 5.11 22.69 -14.36
N SER A 81 3.80 22.93 -14.55
CA SER A 81 2.97 23.76 -13.68
C SER A 81 1.49 23.50 -13.90
N TRP A 82 0.66 23.95 -12.96
CA TRP A 82 -0.80 23.93 -13.11
C TRP A 82 -1.44 25.11 -12.41
N LYS A 83 -2.68 25.41 -12.81
CA LYS A 83 -3.50 26.44 -12.21
C LYS A 83 -4.95 25.99 -12.09
N ARG A 84 -5.53 26.20 -10.92
CA ARG A 84 -6.99 26.11 -10.74
C ARG A 84 -7.61 27.42 -11.20
N VAL A 85 -8.26 27.40 -12.35
CA VAL A 85 -8.88 28.61 -12.98
C VAL A 85 -10.34 28.78 -12.55
N ASP A 86 -10.97 27.71 -12.06
CA ASP A 86 -12.31 27.64 -11.49
C ASP A 86 -12.33 26.50 -10.46
N PRO A 87 -13.21 26.48 -9.44
CA PRO A 87 -13.28 25.37 -8.48
C PRO A 87 -13.35 23.98 -9.10
N ARG A 88 -13.88 23.85 -10.31
CA ARG A 88 -14.00 22.59 -11.07
C ARG A 88 -12.97 22.42 -12.19
N ILE A 89 -12.08 23.39 -12.43
CA ILE A 89 -11.21 23.40 -13.61
C ILE A 89 -9.75 23.54 -13.20
N LEU A 90 -8.94 22.53 -13.60
CA LEU A 90 -7.48 22.55 -13.55
C LEU A 90 -6.92 22.66 -14.96
N GLU A 91 -5.99 23.59 -15.18
CA GLU A 91 -5.18 23.68 -16.39
C GLU A 91 -3.74 23.29 -16.07
N PHE A 92 -3.14 22.47 -16.92
CA PHE A 92 -1.77 21.97 -16.77
C PHE A 92 -0.94 22.38 -17.99
N GLU A 93 0.26 22.94 -17.73
CA GLU A 93 1.31 23.11 -18.71
C GLU A 93 2.23 21.90 -18.64
N LEU A 94 2.39 21.16 -19.72
CA LEU A 94 3.20 19.93 -19.78
C LEU A 94 4.65 20.24 -20.16
N HIS A 95 5.57 19.34 -19.80
CA HIS A 95 6.96 19.39 -20.26
C HIS A 95 7.04 19.08 -21.76
N GLU A 96 7.88 19.84 -22.49
CA GLU A 96 8.06 19.73 -23.94
C GLU A 96 9.14 18.73 -24.36
N ASN A 97 9.99 18.32 -23.42
CA ASN A 97 11.19 17.48 -23.66
C ASN A 97 11.03 16.05 -23.12
N VAL A 98 9.82 15.63 -22.79
CA VAL A 98 9.53 14.26 -22.35
C VAL A 98 9.35 13.35 -23.57
N THR A 99 9.93 12.17 -23.48
CA THR A 99 9.78 11.11 -24.48
C THR A 99 9.29 9.82 -23.84
N TRP A 100 8.59 9.01 -24.60
CA TRP A 100 8.28 7.63 -24.28
C TRP A 100 9.53 6.75 -24.35
N SER A 101 9.48 5.55 -23.78
CA SER A 101 10.62 4.62 -23.75
C SER A 101 10.99 4.00 -25.11
N ASP A 102 10.16 4.18 -26.12
CA ASP A 102 10.39 3.83 -27.53
C ASP A 102 10.94 5.01 -28.36
N GLY A 103 11.04 6.21 -27.78
CA GLY A 103 11.59 7.39 -28.39
C GLY A 103 10.58 8.40 -28.93
N GLU A 104 9.29 8.04 -29.00
CA GLU A 104 8.23 8.94 -29.41
C GLU A 104 8.04 10.08 -28.39
N LYS A 105 7.51 11.22 -28.84
CA LYS A 105 7.29 12.39 -27.97
C LYS A 105 5.99 12.26 -27.19
N PHE A 106 6.05 12.69 -25.94
CA PHE A 106 4.88 12.86 -25.11
C PHE A 106 4.27 14.24 -25.34
N ASP A 107 2.94 14.32 -25.45
CA ASP A 107 2.21 15.57 -25.56
C ASP A 107 0.79 15.51 -24.94
N ALA A 108 -0.02 16.53 -25.22
CA ALA A 108 -1.37 16.68 -24.70
C ALA A 108 -2.36 15.63 -25.25
N ASP A 109 -2.10 15.07 -26.43
CA ASP A 109 -2.96 14.03 -27.02
C ASP A 109 -2.94 12.76 -26.17
N ASP A 110 -1.77 12.37 -25.64
CA ASP A 110 -1.64 11.22 -24.74
C ASP A 110 -2.48 11.37 -23.46
N VAL A 111 -2.48 12.57 -22.88
CA VAL A 111 -3.28 12.86 -21.68
C VAL A 111 -4.77 12.79 -21.99
N VAL A 112 -5.21 13.42 -23.09
CA VAL A 112 -6.62 13.41 -23.53
C VAL A 112 -7.03 11.98 -23.88
N TYR A 113 -6.20 11.25 -24.60
CA TYR A 113 -6.43 9.85 -24.94
C TYR A 113 -6.63 8.98 -23.69
N THR A 114 -5.71 9.09 -22.71
CA THR A 114 -5.75 8.30 -21.48
C THR A 114 -7.09 8.45 -20.77
N PHE A 115 -7.51 9.69 -20.51
CA PHE A 115 -8.75 9.91 -19.76
C PHE A 115 -10.00 9.64 -20.56
N ASN A 116 -10.01 9.89 -21.88
CA ASN A 116 -11.12 9.49 -22.76
C ASN A 116 -11.29 7.98 -22.76
N TRP A 117 -10.19 7.21 -22.81
CA TRP A 117 -10.24 5.76 -22.72
C TRP A 117 -10.73 5.28 -21.35
N VAL A 118 -10.19 5.83 -20.25
CA VAL A 118 -10.62 5.48 -18.88
C VAL A 118 -12.10 5.76 -18.66
N LEU A 119 -12.60 6.91 -19.14
CA LEU A 119 -14.00 7.33 -18.94
C LEU A 119 -14.97 6.70 -19.94
N HIS A 120 -14.48 6.10 -21.02
CA HIS A 120 -15.34 5.52 -22.07
C HIS A 120 -16.30 4.47 -21.47
N PRO A 121 -17.61 4.51 -21.77
CA PRO A 121 -18.58 3.60 -21.16
C PRO A 121 -18.23 2.12 -21.27
N GLU A 122 -17.69 1.69 -22.41
CA GLU A 122 -17.34 0.30 -22.68
C GLU A 122 -16.02 -0.14 -22.03
N THR A 123 -15.19 0.78 -21.56
CA THR A 123 -13.92 0.44 -20.88
C THR A 123 -14.22 -0.15 -19.51
N LYS A 124 -13.83 -1.41 -19.32
CA LYS A 124 -14.04 -2.15 -18.08
C LYS A 124 -12.76 -2.10 -17.25
N LEU A 125 -12.72 -1.20 -16.28
CA LEU A 125 -11.63 -1.07 -15.31
C LEU A 125 -12.17 -1.33 -13.90
N ARG A 126 -11.38 -2.00 -13.08
CA ARG A 126 -11.78 -2.36 -11.72
C ARG A 126 -12.02 -1.13 -10.81
N PHE A 127 -11.28 -0.04 -11.05
CA PHE A 127 -11.37 1.19 -10.26
C PHE A 127 -11.84 2.40 -11.09
N LYS A 128 -12.64 2.17 -12.13
CA LYS A 128 -13.19 3.23 -12.99
C LYS A 128 -13.93 4.30 -12.19
N GLU A 129 -14.65 3.89 -11.14
CA GLU A 129 -15.41 4.79 -10.26
C GLU A 129 -14.54 5.87 -9.62
N ALA A 130 -13.25 5.60 -9.40
CA ALA A 130 -12.30 6.57 -8.85
C ALA A 130 -12.02 7.77 -9.77
N TYR A 131 -12.44 7.70 -11.03
CA TYR A 131 -12.24 8.73 -12.06
C TYR A 131 -13.55 9.35 -12.56
N THR A 132 -14.70 8.85 -12.15
CA THR A 132 -16.03 9.33 -12.60
C THR A 132 -16.37 10.75 -12.14
N TRP A 133 -15.55 11.35 -11.28
CA TRP A 133 -15.62 12.76 -10.91
C TRP A 133 -15.24 13.69 -12.07
N MET A 134 -14.41 13.23 -13.02
CA MET A 134 -14.11 13.98 -14.24
C MET A 134 -15.32 14.05 -15.15
N GLU A 135 -15.57 15.23 -15.69
CA GLU A 135 -16.56 15.48 -16.74
C GLU A 135 -15.90 15.29 -18.12
N LYS A 136 -14.76 15.93 -18.32
CA LYS A 136 -13.99 15.87 -19.59
C LYS A 136 -12.55 16.30 -19.38
N VAL A 137 -11.71 15.94 -20.36
CA VAL A 137 -10.33 16.45 -20.51
C VAL A 137 -10.20 17.05 -21.91
N GLU A 138 -9.66 18.26 -22.00
CA GLU A 138 -9.57 19.05 -23.22
C GLU A 138 -8.12 19.41 -23.54
N LYS A 139 -7.73 19.25 -24.80
CA LYS A 139 -6.48 19.79 -25.33
C LYS A 139 -6.62 21.29 -25.56
N LEU A 140 -5.76 22.08 -24.94
CA LEU A 140 -5.70 23.54 -25.15
C LEU A 140 -4.52 23.97 -26.03
N GLY A 141 -3.57 23.08 -26.25
CA GLY A 141 -2.37 23.27 -27.07
C GLY A 141 -1.55 21.98 -27.07
N THR A 142 -0.44 21.93 -27.80
CA THR A 142 0.42 20.74 -27.90
C THR A 142 0.90 20.27 -26.52
N HIS A 143 1.20 21.21 -25.60
CA HIS A 143 1.66 20.88 -24.25
C HIS A 143 0.79 21.56 -23.19
N LYS A 144 -0.52 21.67 -23.45
CA LYS A 144 -1.46 22.21 -22.50
C LYS A 144 -2.78 21.47 -22.50
N VAL A 145 -3.23 21.07 -21.31
CA VAL A 145 -4.51 20.38 -21.12
C VAL A 145 -5.34 21.02 -20.03
N ARG A 146 -6.65 20.80 -20.11
CA ARG A 146 -7.63 21.18 -19.11
C ARG A 146 -8.40 19.95 -18.64
N ILE A 147 -8.52 19.79 -17.31
CA ILE A 147 -9.38 18.80 -16.69
C ILE A 147 -10.56 19.50 -16.05
N VAL A 148 -11.77 19.10 -16.42
CA VAL A 148 -13.03 19.64 -15.89
C VAL A 148 -13.68 18.59 -15.00
N SER A 149 -13.97 18.96 -13.75
CA SER A 149 -14.67 18.14 -12.78
C SER A 149 -16.19 18.35 -12.86
N LYS A 150 -17.00 17.31 -12.62
CA LYS A 150 -18.47 17.41 -12.51
C LYS A 150 -18.90 18.31 -11.35
N VAL A 151 -18.17 18.23 -10.25
CA VAL A 151 -18.34 19.05 -9.04
C VAL A 151 -16.97 19.48 -8.54
N ALA A 152 -16.92 20.55 -7.75
CA ALA A 152 -15.69 20.96 -7.09
C ALA A 152 -15.30 19.92 -6.03
N ILE A 153 -14.06 19.41 -6.08
CA ILE A 153 -13.52 18.47 -5.13
C ILE A 153 -12.10 18.87 -4.72
N PRO A 154 -11.74 18.76 -3.43
CA PRO A 154 -10.42 19.18 -2.95
C PRO A 154 -9.30 18.13 -3.19
N TRP A 155 -9.65 16.93 -3.61
CA TRP A 155 -8.73 15.78 -3.73
C TRP A 155 -8.43 15.37 -5.19
N ASP A 156 -8.74 16.22 -6.16
CA ASP A 156 -8.46 15.97 -7.58
C ASP A 156 -6.96 15.84 -7.87
N LEU A 157 -6.13 16.76 -7.34
CA LEU A 157 -4.68 16.66 -7.44
C LEU A 157 -4.14 15.39 -6.74
N ALA A 158 -4.71 15.01 -5.60
CA ALA A 158 -4.35 13.77 -4.94
C ALA A 158 -4.60 12.56 -5.86
N ARG A 159 -5.76 12.52 -6.53
CA ARG A 159 -6.07 11.44 -7.48
C ARG A 159 -5.13 11.45 -8.68
N LEU A 160 -4.81 12.62 -9.20
CA LEU A 160 -3.89 12.76 -10.34
C LEU A 160 -2.44 12.47 -9.98
N SER A 161 -2.06 12.56 -8.69
CA SER A 161 -0.70 12.23 -8.22
C SER A 161 -0.50 10.75 -7.88
N SER A 162 -1.58 9.99 -7.77
CA SER A 162 -1.56 8.60 -7.31
C SER A 162 -2.23 7.70 -8.33
N GLN A 163 -1.52 6.66 -8.76
CA GLN A 163 -2.07 5.60 -9.61
C GLN A 163 -2.73 6.10 -10.92
N THR A 164 -2.39 7.30 -11.39
CA THR A 164 -2.98 7.92 -12.58
C THR A 164 -1.91 8.09 -13.65
N PHE A 165 -1.39 6.96 -14.15
CA PHE A 165 -0.34 6.98 -15.16
C PHE A 165 -0.91 7.30 -16.54
N ILE A 166 -0.16 8.09 -17.30
CA ILE A 166 -0.54 8.44 -18.67
C ILE A 166 -0.10 7.32 -19.61
N LEU A 167 -0.94 7.04 -20.61
CA LEU A 167 -0.74 6.00 -21.61
C LEU A 167 -0.38 6.63 -22.96
N PRO A 168 0.55 6.02 -23.72
CA PRO A 168 0.89 6.49 -25.06
C PRO A 168 -0.23 6.15 -26.07
N GLU A 169 -0.83 7.16 -26.69
CA GLU A 169 -1.87 6.94 -27.67
C GLU A 169 -1.37 6.06 -28.82
N HIS A 170 -0.17 6.35 -29.35
CA HIS A 170 0.45 5.65 -30.49
C HIS A 170 0.68 4.15 -30.24
N ALA A 171 1.03 3.75 -29.01
CA ALA A 171 1.32 2.36 -28.67
C ALA A 171 0.12 1.63 -28.05
N HIS A 172 -0.64 2.28 -27.18
CA HIS A 172 -1.80 1.67 -26.52
C HIS A 172 -3.06 1.73 -27.41
N GLY A 173 -3.28 2.81 -28.16
CA GLY A 173 -4.48 3.06 -28.95
C GLY A 173 -4.80 1.95 -29.96
N PRO A 174 -3.84 1.52 -30.80
CA PRO A 174 -4.07 0.52 -31.85
C PRO A 174 -4.35 -0.90 -31.35
N LEU A 175 -4.03 -1.22 -30.10
CA LEU A 175 -4.15 -2.58 -29.57
C LEU A 175 -5.62 -2.99 -29.42
N LYS A 176 -5.96 -4.16 -29.94
CA LYS A 176 -7.28 -4.78 -29.76
C LYS A 176 -7.44 -5.33 -28.35
N ASP A 177 -6.46 -6.08 -27.86
CA ASP A 177 -6.36 -6.50 -26.46
C ASP A 177 -5.42 -5.55 -25.71
N LYS A 178 -5.97 -4.77 -24.82
CA LYS A 178 -5.20 -3.80 -24.02
C LYS A 178 -4.22 -4.47 -23.05
N GLN A 179 -4.40 -5.75 -22.73
CA GLN A 179 -3.43 -6.51 -21.94
C GLN A 179 -2.07 -6.66 -22.64
N ASP A 180 -2.04 -6.63 -23.98
CA ASP A 180 -0.80 -6.72 -24.74
C ASP A 180 0.13 -5.55 -24.45
N PHE A 181 -0.41 -4.36 -24.13
CA PHE A 181 0.35 -3.22 -23.73
C PHE A 181 1.20 -3.49 -22.48
N GLY A 182 0.60 -4.08 -21.45
CA GLY A 182 1.32 -4.38 -20.21
C GLY A 182 2.32 -5.54 -20.32
N ARG A 183 2.33 -6.30 -21.43
CA ARG A 183 3.37 -7.32 -21.73
C ARG A 183 4.62 -6.71 -22.34
N ALA A 184 4.49 -5.57 -23.03
CA ALA A 184 5.58 -4.79 -23.61
C ALA A 184 5.37 -3.29 -23.32
N PRO A 185 5.50 -2.87 -22.06
CA PRO A 185 5.09 -1.55 -21.63
C PRO A 185 5.96 -0.44 -22.21
N VAL A 186 5.31 0.60 -22.74
CA VAL A 186 5.92 1.84 -23.21
C VAL A 186 5.53 2.96 -22.25
N GLY A 187 6.48 3.53 -21.54
CA GLY A 187 6.23 4.53 -20.50
C GLY A 187 7.18 5.72 -20.56
N THR A 188 6.82 6.79 -19.87
CA THR A 188 7.67 7.98 -19.69
C THR A 188 8.59 7.87 -18.49
N GLY A 189 8.38 6.88 -17.62
CA GLY A 189 9.09 6.71 -16.34
C GLY A 189 10.60 6.50 -16.46
N PRO A 190 11.31 6.47 -15.33
CA PRO A 190 12.77 6.43 -15.29
C PRO A 190 13.37 5.10 -15.73
N TYR A 191 12.58 4.03 -15.80
CA TYR A 191 13.03 2.72 -16.27
C TYR A 191 12.19 2.24 -17.45
N ARG A 192 12.85 1.46 -18.34
CA ARG A 192 12.21 0.74 -19.43
C ARG A 192 12.26 -0.76 -19.13
N TYR A 193 11.10 -1.41 -19.09
CA TYR A 193 11.03 -2.86 -18.93
C TYR A 193 11.42 -3.55 -20.25
N ILE A 194 12.35 -4.49 -20.15
CA ILE A 194 12.82 -5.33 -21.26
C ILE A 194 12.32 -6.77 -21.12
N GLN A 195 11.71 -7.08 -19.99
CA GLN A 195 11.05 -8.36 -19.72
C GLN A 195 9.89 -8.16 -18.77
N VAL A 196 8.72 -8.67 -19.16
CA VAL A 196 7.54 -8.85 -18.31
C VAL A 196 7.08 -10.29 -18.52
N ASP A 197 7.40 -11.17 -17.59
CA ASP A 197 7.08 -12.59 -17.70
C ASP A 197 6.63 -13.15 -16.34
N LYS A 198 5.47 -13.81 -16.34
CA LYS A 198 4.86 -14.31 -15.09
C LYS A 198 5.66 -15.36 -14.36
N ASN A 199 6.54 -16.11 -15.03
CA ASN A 199 7.29 -17.21 -14.44
C ASN A 199 8.70 -16.80 -14.03
N THR A 200 9.35 -15.95 -14.86
CA THR A 200 10.73 -15.53 -14.66
C THR A 200 10.85 -14.13 -14.09
N GLY A 201 9.75 -13.37 -14.03
CA GLY A 201 9.67 -12.06 -13.40
C GLY A 201 9.92 -10.89 -14.35
N LEU A 202 10.34 -9.78 -13.76
CA LEU A 202 10.48 -8.51 -14.45
C LEU A 202 11.95 -8.10 -14.53
N ILE A 203 12.34 -7.52 -15.66
CA ILE A 203 13.65 -6.88 -15.81
C ILE A 203 13.44 -5.50 -16.41
N ALA A 204 13.97 -4.48 -15.73
CA ALA A 204 13.96 -3.12 -16.22
C ALA A 204 15.37 -2.54 -16.28
N VAL A 205 15.60 -1.64 -17.21
CA VAL A 205 16.86 -0.89 -17.39
C VAL A 205 16.60 0.59 -17.28
N LYS A 206 17.50 1.30 -16.62
CA LYS A 206 17.45 2.75 -16.50
C LYS A 206 17.47 3.39 -17.88
N ARG A 207 16.65 4.41 -18.07
CA ARG A 207 16.67 5.23 -19.28
C ARG A 207 17.84 6.22 -19.22
N ASP A 208 18.43 6.52 -20.38
CA ASP A 208 19.55 7.46 -20.49
C ASP A 208 19.15 8.88 -20.08
N THR A 209 17.88 9.24 -20.31
CA THR A 209 17.32 10.55 -19.97
C THR A 209 16.02 10.41 -19.19
N TYR A 210 15.89 11.22 -18.14
CA TYR A 210 14.65 11.40 -17.37
C TYR A 210 14.54 12.88 -16.97
N PRO A 211 14.17 13.77 -17.91
CA PRO A 211 14.22 15.22 -17.71
C PRO A 211 13.16 15.73 -16.73
N GLN A 212 12.08 15.00 -16.52
CA GLN A 212 10.97 15.36 -15.60
C GLN A 212 11.19 14.89 -14.15
N ALA A 213 12.42 14.54 -13.78
CA ALA A 213 12.73 14.16 -12.40
C ALA A 213 12.31 15.26 -11.42
N SER A 214 11.68 14.86 -10.32
CA SER A 214 11.12 15.76 -9.30
C SER A 214 11.41 15.27 -7.89
N ALA A 215 11.03 16.05 -6.88
CA ALA A 215 11.13 15.61 -5.49
C ALA A 215 10.27 14.38 -5.19
N ALA A 216 9.09 14.26 -5.83
CA ALA A 216 8.24 13.09 -5.68
C ALA A 216 8.74 11.85 -6.46
N LYS A 217 9.55 12.07 -7.51
CA LYS A 217 10.09 10.98 -8.33
C LYS A 217 11.48 11.36 -8.87
N PRO A 218 12.54 11.08 -8.10
CA PRO A 218 13.91 11.45 -8.46
C PRO A 218 14.44 10.62 -9.64
N ALA A 219 15.47 11.12 -10.31
CA ALA A 219 16.19 10.34 -11.30
C ALA A 219 16.87 9.13 -10.63
N PRO A 220 16.77 7.93 -11.22
CA PRO A 220 17.32 6.72 -10.61
C PRO A 220 18.84 6.68 -10.71
N THR A 221 19.47 6.09 -9.70
CA THR A 221 20.92 5.88 -9.66
C THR A 221 21.33 4.45 -10.07
N ILE A 222 20.39 3.50 -9.97
CA ILE A 222 20.61 2.07 -10.26
C ILE A 222 20.30 1.81 -11.74
N GLY A 223 21.20 1.13 -12.44
CA GLY A 223 21.06 0.90 -13.89
C GLY A 223 20.08 -0.21 -14.27
N ARG A 224 19.88 -1.21 -13.40
CA ARG A 224 19.05 -2.38 -13.70
C ARG A 224 18.25 -2.83 -12.50
N LEU A 225 16.99 -3.19 -12.72
CA LEU A 225 16.11 -3.82 -11.74
C LEU A 225 15.82 -5.27 -12.18
N VAL A 226 15.87 -6.19 -11.23
CA VAL A 226 15.48 -7.60 -11.42
C VAL A 226 14.48 -7.97 -10.32
N VAL A 227 13.27 -8.33 -10.72
CA VAL A 227 12.18 -8.67 -9.82
C VAL A 227 11.79 -10.12 -10.03
N THR A 228 12.00 -10.97 -9.04
CA THR A 228 11.72 -12.40 -9.14
C THR A 228 10.45 -12.76 -8.36
N PRO A 229 9.48 -13.49 -8.95
CA PRO A 229 8.30 -13.94 -8.24
C PRO A 229 8.66 -15.08 -7.29
N VAL A 230 8.57 -14.83 -5.98
CA VAL A 230 8.81 -15.82 -4.90
C VAL A 230 7.82 -15.55 -3.77
N GLY A 231 6.83 -16.43 -3.61
CA GLY A 231 5.79 -16.28 -2.57
C GLY A 231 6.14 -16.89 -1.21
N ASP A 232 7.12 -17.81 -1.15
CA ASP A 232 7.53 -18.45 0.09
C ASP A 232 8.57 -17.64 0.84
N THR A 233 8.25 -17.21 2.05
CA THR A 233 9.10 -16.34 2.87
C THR A 233 10.42 -17.03 3.28
N GLY A 234 10.40 -18.35 3.50
CA GLY A 234 11.62 -19.10 3.80
C GLY A 234 12.61 -19.08 2.64
N THR A 235 12.10 -19.26 1.42
CA THR A 235 12.88 -19.15 0.18
C THR A 235 13.42 -17.72 -0.01
N VAL A 236 12.60 -16.70 0.22
CA VAL A 236 13.04 -15.28 0.16
C VAL A 236 14.18 -15.03 1.15
N THR A 237 14.05 -15.52 2.37
CA THR A 237 15.09 -15.42 3.40
C THR A 237 16.39 -16.13 2.98
N ALA A 238 16.29 -17.32 2.42
CA ALA A 238 17.45 -18.08 1.93
C ALA A 238 18.16 -17.34 0.77
N LEU A 239 17.40 -16.78 -0.19
CA LEU A 239 17.96 -15.98 -1.29
C LEU A 239 18.68 -14.72 -0.79
N LEU A 240 18.11 -14.05 0.23
CA LEU A 240 18.73 -12.87 0.84
C LEU A 240 20.06 -13.25 1.51
N LEU A 241 20.07 -14.32 2.31
CA LEU A 241 21.27 -14.81 3.00
C LEU A 241 22.36 -15.28 2.03
N ALA A 242 21.97 -15.85 0.89
CA ALA A 242 22.89 -16.22 -0.19
C ALA A 242 23.38 -15.03 -1.02
N GLY A 243 22.88 -13.80 -0.75
CA GLY A 243 23.20 -12.60 -1.53
C GLY A 243 22.67 -12.64 -2.97
N GLN A 244 21.66 -13.47 -3.24
CA GLN A 244 21.02 -13.56 -4.56
C GLN A 244 19.94 -12.50 -4.78
N ILE A 245 19.43 -11.91 -3.70
CA ILE A 245 18.58 -10.72 -3.71
C ILE A 245 19.16 -9.67 -2.77
N ASP A 246 18.79 -8.41 -2.99
CA ASP A 246 19.30 -7.26 -2.25
C ASP A 246 18.26 -6.72 -1.28
N ILE A 247 16.95 -6.94 -1.55
CA ILE A 247 15.83 -6.50 -0.72
C ILE A 247 14.83 -7.65 -0.58
N ALA A 248 14.45 -7.95 0.66
CA ALA A 248 13.33 -8.81 1.03
C ALA A 248 12.26 -7.98 1.76
N ARG A 249 10.99 -8.20 1.42
CA ARG A 249 9.84 -7.47 1.99
C ARG A 249 8.97 -8.39 2.82
N ASN A 250 8.31 -7.83 3.83
CA ASN A 250 7.31 -8.51 4.67
C ASN A 250 7.86 -9.76 5.35
N ILE A 251 9.12 -9.71 5.76
CA ILE A 251 9.70 -10.76 6.60
C ILE A 251 8.99 -10.71 7.96
N PRO A 252 8.49 -11.84 8.50
CA PRO A 252 7.88 -11.89 9.82
C PRO A 252 8.80 -11.32 10.90
N GLY A 253 8.23 -10.64 11.90
CA GLY A 253 8.99 -9.89 12.91
C GLY A 253 9.99 -10.75 13.69
N ASP A 254 9.66 -12.01 14.00
CA ASP A 254 10.57 -12.98 14.63
C ASP A 254 11.77 -13.33 13.74
N GLN A 255 11.54 -13.56 12.46
CA GLN A 255 12.62 -13.80 11.49
C GLN A 255 13.44 -12.52 11.24
N ALA A 256 12.78 -11.36 11.15
CA ALA A 256 13.46 -10.08 11.02
C ALA A 256 14.42 -9.83 12.19
N ASN A 257 14.00 -10.12 13.43
CA ASN A 257 14.85 -10.01 14.62
C ASN A 257 16.07 -10.93 14.54
N MET A 258 15.94 -12.17 14.07
CA MET A 258 17.08 -13.08 13.88
C MET A 258 18.07 -12.57 12.81
N LEU A 259 17.57 -11.88 11.79
CA LEU A 259 18.39 -11.31 10.72
C LEU A 259 19.05 -9.99 11.11
N ALA A 260 18.50 -9.27 12.10
CA ALA A 260 19.01 -7.98 12.57
C ALA A 260 20.45 -8.03 13.10
N GLY A 261 20.87 -9.18 13.66
CA GLY A 261 22.24 -9.38 14.18
C GLY A 261 23.32 -9.61 13.11
N ARG A 262 22.95 -9.68 11.82
CA ARG A 262 23.90 -9.97 10.74
C ARG A 262 24.54 -8.68 10.21
N PRO A 263 25.90 -8.58 10.20
CA PRO A 263 26.60 -7.35 9.81
C PRO A 263 26.39 -6.96 8.34
N GLU A 264 26.06 -7.92 7.48
CA GLU A 264 25.80 -7.71 6.05
C GLU A 264 24.39 -7.25 5.73
N LEU A 265 23.47 -7.30 6.71
CA LEU A 265 22.06 -6.95 6.54
C LEU A 265 21.69 -5.70 7.35
N ARG A 266 20.60 -5.09 6.96
CA ARG A 266 19.91 -4.00 7.68
C ARG A 266 18.41 -4.27 7.68
N LEU A 267 17.76 -3.85 8.76
CA LEU A 267 16.31 -3.80 8.86
C LEU A 267 15.86 -2.36 8.71
N THR A 268 14.84 -2.15 7.88
CA THR A 268 14.21 -0.85 7.69
C THR A 268 12.71 -1.01 7.77
N LEU A 269 12.09 -0.26 8.69
CA LEU A 269 10.65 -0.09 8.73
C LEU A 269 10.27 1.08 7.83
N ARG A 270 9.39 0.83 6.87
CA ARG A 270 8.84 1.88 6.01
C ARG A 270 7.34 1.96 6.29
N GLU A 271 6.92 3.08 6.85
CA GLU A 271 5.51 3.31 7.07
C GLU A 271 4.81 3.55 5.74
N ALA A 272 3.63 2.94 5.58
CA ALA A 272 2.73 3.17 4.47
C ALA A 272 1.53 3.97 4.96
N GLN A 273 0.81 4.57 4.04
CA GLN A 273 -0.46 5.23 4.38
C GLN A 273 -1.48 4.19 4.81
N GLY A 274 -1.83 4.17 6.09
CA GLY A 274 -2.84 3.24 6.58
C GLY A 274 -2.61 2.82 8.02
N THR A 275 -3.49 1.93 8.47
CA THR A 275 -3.46 1.42 9.84
C THR A 275 -4.09 0.04 9.94
N GLN A 276 -3.59 -0.79 10.86
CA GLN A 276 -4.39 -1.88 11.42
C GLN A 276 -5.34 -1.28 12.44
N TYR A 277 -6.58 -1.69 12.43
CA TYR A 277 -7.61 -1.10 13.29
C TYR A 277 -8.50 -2.18 13.93
N LEU A 278 -9.09 -1.82 15.06
CA LEU A 278 -10.23 -2.48 15.65
C LEU A 278 -11.49 -1.68 15.35
N MET A 279 -12.52 -2.32 14.80
CA MET A 279 -13.88 -1.77 14.67
C MET A 279 -14.84 -2.62 15.51
N ILE A 280 -15.78 -1.98 16.18
CA ILE A 280 -16.76 -2.64 17.06
C ILE A 280 -18.16 -2.50 16.45
N ASP A 281 -18.97 -3.55 16.51
CA ASP A 281 -20.40 -3.53 16.14
C ASP A 281 -21.21 -2.77 17.19
N VAL A 282 -21.26 -1.44 17.08
CA VAL A 282 -21.90 -0.58 18.08
C VAL A 282 -23.43 -0.53 17.99
N ILE A 283 -24.01 -1.16 16.98
CA ILE A 283 -25.48 -1.22 16.75
C ILE A 283 -26.03 -2.64 16.81
N ALA A 284 -25.23 -3.61 17.26
CA ALA A 284 -25.60 -5.02 17.44
C ALA A 284 -26.19 -5.69 16.19
N ARG A 285 -25.66 -5.41 15.00
CA ARG A 285 -26.04 -6.14 13.78
C ARG A 285 -25.73 -7.63 13.88
N SER A 286 -24.66 -7.97 14.60
CA SER A 286 -24.25 -9.35 14.91
C SER A 286 -25.14 -10.04 15.96
N GLY A 287 -26.12 -9.35 16.52
CA GLY A 287 -26.93 -9.80 17.64
C GLY A 287 -26.30 -9.60 19.02
N LYS A 288 -25.04 -9.08 19.09
CA LYS A 288 -24.29 -8.89 20.34
C LYS A 288 -24.69 -7.58 21.02
N LYS A 289 -25.75 -7.61 21.80
CA LYS A 289 -26.38 -6.41 22.43
C LYS A 289 -25.47 -5.72 23.44
N GLU A 290 -24.59 -6.43 24.12
CA GLU A 290 -23.65 -5.87 25.10
C GLU A 290 -22.74 -4.79 24.45
N LEU A 291 -22.43 -4.90 23.16
CA LEU A 291 -21.60 -3.93 22.44
C LEU A 291 -22.32 -2.58 22.18
N THR A 292 -23.63 -2.49 22.40
CA THR A 292 -24.36 -1.20 22.29
C THR A 292 -24.12 -0.29 23.49
N ASP A 293 -23.69 -0.85 24.65
CA ASP A 293 -23.36 -0.06 25.83
C ASP A 293 -22.00 0.63 25.68
N PRO A 294 -21.90 1.96 25.72
CA PRO A 294 -20.64 2.67 25.56
C PRO A 294 -19.60 2.29 26.64
N ARG A 295 -20.04 1.93 27.86
CA ARG A 295 -19.16 1.49 28.95
C ARG A 295 -18.45 0.17 28.59
N VAL A 296 -19.16 -0.75 27.93
CA VAL A 296 -18.59 -2.03 27.46
C VAL A 296 -17.57 -1.78 26.38
N ARG A 297 -17.84 -0.88 25.43
CA ARG A 297 -16.86 -0.53 24.39
C ARG A 297 -15.64 0.17 24.95
N GLU A 298 -15.83 1.09 25.90
CA GLU A 298 -14.72 1.73 26.62
C GLU A 298 -13.89 0.71 27.41
N ALA A 299 -14.54 -0.28 28.05
CA ALA A 299 -13.86 -1.36 28.74
C ALA A 299 -12.99 -2.20 27.79
N ILE A 300 -13.51 -2.51 26.58
CA ILE A 300 -12.74 -3.20 25.53
C ILE A 300 -11.50 -2.37 25.16
N MET A 301 -11.67 -1.05 24.94
CA MET A 301 -10.54 -0.16 24.60
C MET A 301 -9.53 -0.05 25.75
N ALA A 302 -9.99 0.05 27.01
CA ALA A 302 -9.11 0.12 28.17
C ALA A 302 -8.37 -1.20 28.47
N ALA A 303 -8.90 -2.33 28.02
CA ALA A 303 -8.24 -3.63 28.12
C ALA A 303 -7.06 -3.79 27.14
N ILE A 304 -7.00 -2.98 26.06
CA ILE A 304 -6.05 -3.13 24.97
C ILE A 304 -4.79 -2.30 25.20
N ASP A 305 -3.64 -2.97 25.21
CA ASP A 305 -2.31 -2.39 25.08
C ASP A 305 -1.81 -2.62 23.65
N THR A 306 -1.40 -1.56 22.96
CA THR A 306 -0.98 -1.65 21.55
C THR A 306 0.52 -1.94 21.38
N ASP A 307 1.35 -1.73 22.39
CA ASP A 307 2.80 -1.94 22.29
C ASP A 307 3.17 -3.41 21.96
N PRO A 308 2.52 -4.43 22.55
CA PRO A 308 2.75 -5.82 22.14
C PRO A 308 2.43 -6.10 20.69
N TYR A 309 1.47 -5.38 20.08
CA TYR A 309 1.16 -5.57 18.65
C TYR A 309 2.28 -5.05 17.75
N LEU A 310 2.90 -3.92 18.12
CA LEU A 310 4.05 -3.37 17.39
C LEU A 310 5.21 -4.38 17.41
N THR A 311 5.50 -4.94 18.58
CA THR A 311 6.57 -5.92 18.77
C THR A 311 6.35 -7.21 17.98
N ILE A 312 5.14 -7.80 18.06
CA ILE A 312 4.87 -9.09 17.40
C ILE A 312 4.79 -8.97 15.88
N VAL A 313 4.35 -7.81 15.36
CA VAL A 313 4.20 -7.59 13.92
C VAL A 313 5.50 -7.12 13.28
N TYR A 314 6.22 -6.20 13.92
CA TYR A 314 7.39 -5.54 13.31
C TYR A 314 8.72 -5.95 13.92
N GLY A 315 8.73 -6.57 15.10
CA GLY A 315 9.94 -6.91 15.85
C GLY A 315 10.32 -5.85 16.89
N GLU A 316 11.16 -6.24 17.85
CA GLU A 316 11.54 -5.42 19.01
C GLU A 316 12.37 -4.19 18.65
N ASN A 317 13.14 -4.25 17.58
CA ASN A 317 14.09 -3.20 17.18
C ASN A 317 13.51 -2.17 16.22
N MET A 318 12.20 -2.23 15.95
CA MET A 318 11.51 -1.31 15.05
C MET A 318 10.89 -0.15 15.84
N ASN A 319 11.29 1.07 15.54
CA ASN A 319 10.75 2.27 16.19
C ASN A 319 9.35 2.64 15.67
N ALA A 320 8.44 1.65 15.61
CA ALA A 320 7.05 1.86 15.26
C ALA A 320 6.28 2.42 16.46
N LYS A 321 5.34 3.33 16.20
CA LYS A 321 4.49 3.95 17.22
C LYS A 321 3.02 3.78 16.88
N ARG A 322 2.18 3.73 17.92
CA ARG A 322 0.73 3.76 17.74
C ARG A 322 0.33 5.02 16.94
N PRO A 323 -0.52 4.91 15.91
CA PRO A 323 -1.02 6.08 15.20
C PRO A 323 -1.80 7.03 16.13
N ALA A 324 -1.59 8.32 15.97
CA ALA A 324 -2.32 9.36 16.72
C ALA A 324 -3.74 9.59 16.18
N ALA A 325 -4.05 9.09 14.98
CA ALA A 325 -5.35 9.19 14.33
C ALA A 325 -5.58 8.00 13.39
N LEU A 326 -6.80 7.88 12.86
CA LEU A 326 -7.13 6.89 11.83
C LEU A 326 -6.39 7.12 10.50
N CYS A 327 -5.98 8.35 10.22
CA CYS A 327 -5.22 8.74 9.05
C CYS A 327 -3.74 8.98 9.39
N SER A 328 -2.87 8.77 8.43
CA SER A 328 -1.45 9.07 8.56
C SER A 328 -1.20 10.59 8.59
N PRO A 329 -0.19 11.08 9.32
CA PRO A 329 0.11 12.52 9.44
C PRO A 329 0.33 13.21 8.10
N ASN A 330 0.84 12.49 7.11
CA ASN A 330 1.17 13.01 5.78
C ASN A 330 -0.02 13.08 4.81
N MET A 331 -1.18 12.57 5.22
CA MET A 331 -2.39 12.68 4.40
C MET A 331 -2.95 14.10 4.44
N VAL A 332 -3.18 14.69 3.29
CA VAL A 332 -3.87 15.99 3.18
C VAL A 332 -5.25 15.91 3.82
N GLY A 333 -5.56 16.88 4.68
CA GLY A 333 -6.84 16.95 5.39
C GLY A 333 -6.96 16.02 6.61
N CYS A 334 -5.87 15.35 7.02
CA CYS A 334 -5.89 14.48 8.21
C CYS A 334 -5.89 15.30 9.52
N ALA A 335 -6.87 15.05 10.38
CA ALA A 335 -6.92 15.62 11.73
C ALA A 335 -6.22 14.70 12.73
N GLN A 336 -5.13 15.16 13.34
CA GLN A 336 -4.30 14.41 14.31
C GLN A 336 -4.69 14.67 15.78
N SER A 337 -5.97 14.94 16.06
CA SER A 337 -6.44 15.40 17.39
C SER A 337 -7.14 14.33 18.22
N GLN A 338 -7.21 13.08 17.77
CA GLN A 338 -7.94 12.03 18.47
C GLN A 338 -7.29 11.66 19.82
N LYS A 339 -8.12 11.47 20.84
CA LYS A 339 -7.68 11.01 22.16
C LYS A 339 -8.25 9.62 22.43
N PHE A 340 -7.45 8.60 22.22
CA PHE A 340 -7.86 7.23 22.48
C PHE A 340 -7.77 6.87 23.96
N VAL A 341 -8.59 5.91 24.39
CA VAL A 341 -8.56 5.35 25.74
C VAL A 341 -7.19 4.75 26.01
N THR A 342 -6.62 5.08 27.17
CA THR A 342 -5.35 4.50 27.63
C THR A 342 -5.59 3.11 28.23
N HIS A 343 -4.59 2.25 28.12
CA HIS A 343 -4.61 0.92 28.73
C HIS A 343 -4.75 1.00 30.25
N ASP A 344 -5.82 0.39 30.79
CA ASP A 344 -6.11 0.28 32.23
C ASP A 344 -7.09 -0.88 32.48
N VAL A 345 -6.56 -2.04 32.81
CA VAL A 345 -7.35 -3.26 33.06
C VAL A 345 -8.27 -3.09 34.28
N ALA A 346 -7.87 -2.32 35.29
CA ALA A 346 -8.70 -2.09 36.47
C ALA A 346 -9.93 -1.23 36.10
N ARG A 347 -9.73 -0.19 35.27
CA ARG A 347 -10.83 0.60 34.69
C ARG A 347 -11.75 -0.28 33.84
N ALA A 348 -11.21 -1.14 32.99
CA ALA A 348 -12.00 -2.05 32.17
C ALA A 348 -12.92 -2.93 33.02
N LYS A 349 -12.40 -3.52 34.10
CA LYS A 349 -13.21 -4.33 35.02
C LYS A 349 -14.30 -3.53 35.73
N ARG A 350 -14.01 -2.29 36.18
CA ARG A 350 -15.03 -1.42 36.80
C ARG A 350 -16.14 -1.10 35.82
N LEU A 351 -15.81 -0.70 34.59
CA LEU A 351 -16.81 -0.38 33.57
C LEU A 351 -17.70 -1.58 33.22
N LEU A 352 -17.14 -2.78 33.15
CA LEU A 352 -17.93 -4.01 32.95
C LEU A 352 -18.86 -4.29 34.13
N ALA A 353 -18.40 -4.11 35.36
CA ALA A 353 -19.25 -4.27 36.54
C ALA A 353 -20.40 -3.25 36.56
N GLU A 354 -20.15 -1.98 36.23
CA GLU A 354 -21.15 -0.91 36.11
C GLU A 354 -22.16 -1.19 34.96
N ALA A 355 -21.73 -1.89 33.92
CA ALA A 355 -22.59 -2.35 32.83
C ALA A 355 -23.38 -3.65 33.16
N GLY A 356 -23.23 -4.20 34.39
CA GLY A 356 -23.88 -5.46 34.79
C GLY A 356 -23.17 -6.72 34.25
N LEU A 357 -21.94 -6.59 33.72
CA LEU A 357 -21.14 -7.66 33.12
C LEU A 357 -19.92 -8.04 33.97
N GLY A 358 -19.96 -7.83 35.28
CA GLY A 358 -18.85 -8.11 36.20
C GLY A 358 -18.44 -9.59 36.23
N ALA A 359 -19.35 -10.52 35.88
CA ALA A 359 -19.04 -11.94 35.70
C ALA A 359 -18.33 -12.25 34.36
N GLY A 360 -18.14 -11.23 33.53
CA GLY A 360 -17.61 -11.34 32.19
C GLY A 360 -18.66 -11.71 31.15
N PHE A 361 -18.28 -11.62 29.88
CA PHE A 361 -19.11 -12.03 28.74
C PHE A 361 -18.25 -12.59 27.61
N GLU A 362 -18.89 -13.16 26.61
CA GLU A 362 -18.22 -13.70 25.43
C GLU A 362 -18.36 -12.77 24.22
N VAL A 363 -17.32 -12.72 23.39
CA VAL A 363 -17.30 -11.94 22.15
C VAL A 363 -16.45 -12.65 21.09
N SER A 364 -16.76 -12.49 19.80
CA SER A 364 -15.89 -12.96 18.74
C SER A 364 -14.97 -11.85 18.21
N ILE A 365 -13.72 -12.21 17.92
CA ILE A 365 -12.76 -11.37 17.19
C ILE A 365 -12.62 -11.99 15.80
N SER A 366 -13.11 -11.28 14.79
CA SER A 366 -12.93 -11.70 13.41
C SER A 366 -11.69 -11.05 12.82
N ALA A 367 -10.81 -11.88 12.27
CA ALA A 367 -9.53 -11.46 11.70
C ALA A 367 -9.20 -12.30 10.46
N ARG A 368 -8.15 -11.88 9.74
CA ARG A 368 -7.57 -12.63 8.63
C ARG A 368 -6.23 -13.22 9.04
N GLU A 369 -5.76 -14.23 8.31
CA GLU A 369 -4.40 -14.76 8.45
C GLU A 369 -3.34 -13.65 8.31
N GLY A 370 -2.17 -13.88 8.84
CA GLY A 370 -1.07 -12.92 8.90
C GLY A 370 -1.20 -11.95 10.07
N THR A 371 -0.96 -10.68 9.83
CA THR A 371 -0.97 -9.60 10.85
C THR A 371 -2.28 -9.56 11.66
N GLY A 372 -3.43 -9.75 11.02
CA GLY A 372 -4.72 -9.75 11.70
C GLY A 372 -4.81 -10.85 12.76
N LYS A 373 -4.37 -12.07 12.45
CA LYS A 373 -4.32 -13.21 13.39
C LYS A 373 -3.39 -12.92 14.57
N GLN A 374 -2.19 -12.41 14.30
CA GLN A 374 -1.23 -12.08 15.36
C GLN A 374 -1.81 -11.07 16.36
N ILE A 375 -2.43 -10.00 15.86
CA ILE A 375 -3.10 -8.99 16.69
C ILE A 375 -4.27 -9.61 17.46
N ALA A 376 -5.13 -10.41 16.82
CA ALA A 376 -6.29 -11.04 17.46
C ALA A 376 -5.89 -11.98 18.61
N GLN A 377 -4.79 -12.73 18.45
CA GLN A 377 -4.28 -13.65 19.49
C GLN A 377 -3.84 -12.89 20.75
N VAL A 378 -3.06 -11.81 20.59
CA VAL A 378 -2.64 -10.96 21.72
C VAL A 378 -3.85 -10.27 22.34
N MET A 379 -4.75 -9.70 21.52
CA MET A 379 -5.97 -9.04 21.96
C MET A 379 -6.87 -9.96 22.79
N ALA A 380 -7.05 -11.21 22.37
CA ALA A 380 -7.85 -12.18 23.13
C ALA A 380 -7.28 -12.45 24.53
N GLY A 381 -5.96 -12.48 24.67
CA GLY A 381 -5.27 -12.57 25.98
C GLY A 381 -5.53 -11.33 26.85
N GLN A 382 -5.42 -10.14 26.29
CA GLN A 382 -5.65 -8.87 26.97
C GLN A 382 -7.12 -8.72 27.43
N LEU A 383 -8.07 -9.03 26.56
CA LEU A 383 -9.51 -9.03 26.87
C LEU A 383 -9.84 -10.01 28.00
N ARG A 384 -9.23 -11.19 28.00
CA ARG A 384 -9.39 -12.20 29.09
C ARG A 384 -8.93 -11.65 30.43
N ALA A 385 -7.84 -10.88 30.48
CA ALA A 385 -7.36 -10.24 31.71
C ALA A 385 -8.37 -9.25 32.29
N ALA A 386 -9.22 -8.65 31.45
CA ALA A 386 -10.32 -7.78 31.86
C ALA A 386 -11.63 -8.53 32.15
N GLY A 387 -11.70 -9.86 31.96
CA GLY A 387 -12.89 -10.67 32.16
C GLY A 387 -13.73 -10.92 30.90
N ILE A 388 -13.24 -10.52 29.72
CA ILE A 388 -13.93 -10.70 28.42
C ILE A 388 -13.35 -11.96 27.74
N ARG A 389 -14.19 -12.98 27.51
CA ARG A 389 -13.79 -14.20 26.79
C ARG A 389 -13.95 -13.98 25.29
N ALA A 390 -12.82 -13.89 24.59
CA ALA A 390 -12.80 -13.64 23.16
C ALA A 390 -12.49 -14.93 22.37
N ASN A 391 -13.38 -15.28 21.43
CA ASN A 391 -13.20 -16.36 20.48
C ASN A 391 -12.68 -15.80 19.15
N ILE A 392 -11.57 -16.34 18.62
CA ILE A 392 -10.97 -15.86 17.37
C ILE A 392 -11.58 -16.61 16.19
N GLU A 393 -12.12 -15.88 15.23
CA GLU A 393 -12.59 -16.40 13.95
C GLU A 393 -11.64 -15.93 12.84
N LEU A 394 -11.02 -16.87 12.13
CA LEU A 394 -10.12 -16.60 11.02
C LEU A 394 -10.84 -16.89 9.70
N ASP A 395 -10.91 -15.89 8.86
CA ASP A 395 -11.62 -15.94 7.59
C ASP A 395 -10.69 -15.64 6.40
N THR A 396 -11.02 -16.19 5.24
CA THR A 396 -10.46 -15.70 3.97
C THR A 396 -10.93 -14.27 3.72
N PHE A 397 -10.26 -13.54 2.82
CA PHE A 397 -10.68 -12.16 2.51
C PHE A 397 -12.14 -12.09 2.03
N ALA A 398 -12.56 -13.01 1.15
CA ALA A 398 -13.91 -13.05 0.62
C ALA A 398 -14.94 -13.30 1.74
N THR A 399 -14.75 -14.35 2.54
CA THR A 399 -15.63 -14.70 3.67
C THR A 399 -15.73 -13.57 4.70
N TYR A 400 -14.58 -12.96 5.06
CA TYR A 400 -14.55 -11.82 5.97
C TYR A 400 -15.39 -10.65 5.45
N ARG A 401 -15.26 -10.30 4.16
CA ARG A 401 -16.01 -9.20 3.54
C ARG A 401 -17.51 -9.51 3.45
N ASP A 402 -17.88 -10.76 3.17
CA ASP A 402 -19.26 -11.19 3.15
C ASP A 402 -19.89 -11.11 4.55
N LYS A 403 -19.24 -11.68 5.57
CA LYS A 403 -19.67 -11.55 6.96
C LYS A 403 -19.80 -10.09 7.41
N GLN A 404 -18.86 -9.23 7.01
CA GLN A 404 -18.91 -7.80 7.32
C GLN A 404 -20.13 -7.13 6.69
N ARG A 405 -20.40 -7.38 5.41
CA ARG A 405 -21.57 -6.85 4.70
C ARG A 405 -22.88 -7.34 5.31
N ASP A 406 -22.92 -8.62 5.70
CA ASP A 406 -24.08 -9.25 6.33
C ASP A 406 -24.30 -8.83 7.79
N GLY A 407 -23.40 -8.06 8.38
CA GLY A 407 -23.52 -7.61 9.78
C GLY A 407 -23.21 -8.67 10.83
N LYS A 408 -22.42 -9.71 10.50
CA LYS A 408 -22.16 -10.86 11.38
C LYS A 408 -20.95 -10.70 12.30
N LEU A 409 -20.15 -9.65 12.15
CA LEU A 409 -18.89 -9.47 12.89
C LEU A 409 -19.09 -8.63 14.14
N GLN A 410 -18.49 -9.02 15.27
CA GLN A 410 -18.60 -8.34 16.57
C GLN A 410 -17.43 -7.38 16.80
N LEU A 411 -16.21 -7.91 16.93
CA LEU A 411 -14.97 -7.16 16.95
C LEU A 411 -14.21 -7.46 15.64
N LEU A 412 -13.92 -6.44 14.86
CA LEU A 412 -13.31 -6.57 13.54
C LEU A 412 -11.85 -6.10 13.61
N VAL A 413 -10.90 -7.02 13.55
CA VAL A 413 -9.48 -6.68 13.39
C VAL A 413 -9.12 -6.76 11.90
N SER A 414 -8.75 -5.62 11.32
CA SER A 414 -8.45 -5.52 9.89
C SER A 414 -7.46 -4.41 9.59
N GLY A 415 -7.00 -4.36 8.35
CA GLY A 415 -6.10 -3.32 7.84
C GLY A 415 -6.78 -2.41 6.82
N TYR A 416 -6.43 -1.15 6.87
CA TYR A 416 -6.65 -0.15 5.84
C TYR A 416 -5.30 0.27 5.26
N ALA A 417 -5.10 0.12 3.97
CA ALA A 417 -3.81 0.35 3.32
C ALA A 417 -3.66 1.73 2.67
N GLY A 418 -4.59 2.65 2.93
CA GLY A 418 -4.55 4.02 2.39
C GLY A 418 -4.84 4.14 0.88
N GLY A 419 -4.69 3.07 0.12
CA GLY A 419 -4.97 3.04 -1.34
C GLY A 419 -4.09 3.99 -2.16
N GLY A 420 -2.93 4.41 -1.63
CA GLY A 420 -1.97 5.28 -2.31
C GLY A 420 -2.43 6.72 -2.54
N LEU A 421 -3.62 7.12 -2.07
CA LEU A 421 -4.10 8.50 -2.21
C LEU A 421 -3.57 9.35 -1.05
N PRO A 422 -2.76 10.40 -1.27
CA PRO A 422 -2.23 11.25 -0.21
C PRO A 422 -3.28 12.24 0.33
N ASP A 423 -4.52 11.78 0.50
CA ASP A 423 -5.65 12.60 0.94
C ASP A 423 -6.64 11.76 1.79
N VAL A 424 -7.23 12.40 2.80
CA VAL A 424 -8.18 11.77 3.71
C VAL A 424 -9.46 11.30 3.03
N ALA A 425 -9.79 11.78 1.84
CA ALA A 425 -11.03 11.46 1.12
C ALA A 425 -11.27 9.96 0.96
N GLN A 426 -10.22 9.18 0.65
CA GLN A 426 -10.36 7.74 0.51
C GLN A 426 -10.67 7.05 1.83
N LEU A 427 -10.06 7.50 2.91
CA LEU A 427 -10.34 7.00 4.25
C LEU A 427 -11.79 7.33 4.66
N LEU A 428 -12.24 8.55 4.39
CA LEU A 428 -13.61 8.96 4.67
C LEU A 428 -14.63 8.10 3.91
N ASN A 429 -14.37 7.83 2.63
CA ASN A 429 -15.21 6.94 1.83
C ASN A 429 -15.15 5.48 2.33
N PHE A 430 -14.00 5.01 2.80
CA PHE A 430 -13.85 3.63 3.26
C PHE A 430 -14.60 3.36 4.57
N PHE A 431 -14.51 4.26 5.53
CA PHE A 431 -15.08 4.06 6.88
C PHE A 431 -16.45 4.73 7.10
N PHE A 432 -16.79 5.76 6.32
CA PHE A 432 -17.92 6.62 6.59
C PHE A 432 -18.83 6.88 5.37
N ALA A 433 -18.65 6.18 4.26
CA ALA A 433 -19.64 6.16 3.20
C ALA A 433 -20.89 5.37 3.63
N GLU A 434 -22.03 5.61 2.98
CA GLU A 434 -23.24 4.81 3.13
C GLU A 434 -23.01 3.41 2.53
N ASP A 435 -22.50 2.52 3.35
CA ASP A 435 -22.06 1.18 2.98
C ASP A 435 -22.44 0.18 4.09
N PRO A 436 -23.05 -0.97 3.77
CA PRO A 436 -23.44 -1.98 4.75
C PRO A 436 -22.27 -2.58 5.55
N ARG A 437 -21.01 -2.29 5.18
CA ARG A 437 -19.82 -2.68 5.95
C ARG A 437 -19.53 -1.77 7.14
N ASN A 438 -20.24 -0.63 7.25
CA ASN A 438 -20.09 0.32 8.34
C ASN A 438 -21.11 0.02 9.45
N TYR A 439 -20.64 -0.05 10.69
CA TYR A 439 -21.39 -0.51 11.86
C TYR A 439 -21.66 0.61 12.87
N HIS A 440 -21.49 1.88 12.47
CA HIS A 440 -21.70 3.02 13.38
C HIS A 440 -23.16 3.43 13.54
N GLY A 441 -24.02 3.12 12.57
CA GLY A 441 -25.46 3.44 12.64
C GLY A 441 -25.79 4.94 12.76
N ARG A 442 -24.88 5.82 12.29
CA ARG A 442 -24.97 7.28 12.43
C ARG A 442 -25.02 7.95 11.07
N PRO A 443 -26.21 8.34 10.57
CA PRO A 443 -26.34 9.04 9.28
C PRO A 443 -25.52 10.34 9.22
N GLU A 444 -25.36 11.02 10.36
CA GLU A 444 -24.55 12.25 10.46
C GLU A 444 -23.07 12.04 10.12
N PHE A 445 -22.52 10.82 10.26
CA PHE A 445 -21.15 10.51 9.85
C PHE A 445 -21.01 10.46 8.33
N PHE A 446 -22.03 9.94 7.65
CA PHE A 446 -22.08 9.97 6.18
C PHE A 446 -22.12 11.42 5.66
N ASP A 447 -22.95 12.29 6.31
CA ASP A 447 -23.06 13.69 5.95
C ASP A 447 -21.74 14.44 6.19
N LEU A 448 -21.12 14.28 7.36
CA LEU A 448 -19.83 14.90 7.67
C LEU A 448 -18.73 14.47 6.69
N ALA A 449 -18.63 13.17 6.40
CA ALA A 449 -17.65 12.65 5.43
C ALA A 449 -17.90 13.19 4.02
N LYS A 450 -19.14 13.22 3.57
CA LYS A 450 -19.54 13.78 2.27
C LYS A 450 -19.23 15.26 2.17
N ARG A 451 -19.55 16.06 3.18
CA ARG A 451 -19.25 17.48 3.24
C ARG A 451 -17.74 17.73 3.23
N ALA A 452 -16.96 16.98 4.03
CA ALA A 452 -15.51 17.08 4.04
C ALA A 452 -14.88 16.71 2.67
N ASN A 453 -15.50 15.78 1.93
CA ASN A 453 -15.02 15.40 0.59
C ASN A 453 -15.37 16.40 -0.51
N LEU A 454 -16.23 17.37 -0.22
CA LEU A 454 -16.63 18.44 -1.16
C LEU A 454 -16.12 19.83 -0.72
N GLU A 455 -15.62 19.98 0.51
CA GLU A 455 -15.18 21.26 1.04
C GLU A 455 -13.83 21.67 0.45
N MET A 456 -13.82 22.81 -0.26
CA MET A 456 -12.64 23.33 -0.95
C MET A 456 -11.74 24.17 -0.03
N ASP A 457 -12.27 24.75 1.05
CA ASP A 457 -11.46 25.46 2.05
C ASP A 457 -10.73 24.44 2.94
N PRO A 458 -9.39 24.43 2.96
CA PRO A 458 -8.63 23.44 3.70
C PRO A 458 -8.89 23.45 5.21
N GLN A 459 -9.13 24.65 5.80
CA GLN A 459 -9.36 24.78 7.23
C GLN A 459 -10.77 24.32 7.62
N MET A 460 -11.77 24.67 6.83
CA MET A 460 -13.14 24.20 7.01
C MET A 460 -13.22 22.68 6.85
N ARG A 461 -12.53 22.14 5.84
CA ARG A 461 -12.39 20.71 5.61
C ARG A 461 -11.78 20.00 6.80
N LEU A 462 -10.65 20.50 7.31
CA LEU A 462 -9.99 19.95 8.49
C LEU A 462 -10.90 19.96 9.73
N ASN A 463 -11.71 21.00 9.90
CA ASN A 463 -12.68 21.08 11.01
C ASN A 463 -13.78 20.03 10.89
N LEU A 464 -14.30 19.76 9.68
CA LEU A 464 -15.29 18.70 9.46
C LEU A 464 -14.70 17.32 9.75
N VAL A 465 -13.46 17.05 9.32
CA VAL A 465 -12.76 15.79 9.62
C VAL A 465 -12.51 15.64 11.11
N ARG A 466 -12.10 16.72 11.79
CA ARG A 466 -11.91 16.71 13.25
C ARG A 466 -13.20 16.40 13.98
N GLN A 467 -14.29 17.07 13.63
CA GLN A 467 -15.61 16.81 14.21
C GLN A 467 -16.03 15.35 14.05
N LEU A 468 -15.89 14.78 12.86
CA LEU A 468 -16.18 13.38 12.59
C LEU A 468 -15.33 12.43 13.46
N PHE A 469 -14.03 12.66 13.51
CA PHE A 469 -13.11 11.82 14.26
C PHE A 469 -13.31 11.90 15.78
N ASP A 470 -13.66 13.08 16.30
CA ASP A 470 -13.97 13.26 17.72
C ASP A 470 -15.24 12.47 18.11
N GLU A 471 -16.27 12.50 17.28
CA GLU A 471 -17.51 11.72 17.53
C GLU A 471 -17.26 10.20 17.42
N VAL A 472 -16.49 9.76 16.43
CA VAL A 472 -16.06 8.36 16.27
C VAL A 472 -15.29 7.86 17.49
N THR A 473 -14.42 8.71 18.04
CA THR A 473 -13.62 8.40 19.23
C THR A 473 -14.50 8.31 20.48
N LYS A 474 -15.42 9.26 20.69
CA LYS A 474 -16.40 9.22 21.80
C LYS A 474 -17.30 7.97 21.77
N MET A 475 -17.62 7.50 20.58
CA MET A 475 -18.42 6.27 20.42
C MET A 475 -17.64 5.00 20.69
N HIS A 476 -16.32 5.06 20.76
CA HIS A 476 -15.45 3.87 20.78
C HIS A 476 -15.77 2.89 19.62
N TYR A 477 -16.04 3.45 18.43
CA TYR A 477 -16.46 2.68 17.26
C TYR A 477 -15.30 2.03 16.55
N ILE A 478 -14.25 2.81 16.27
CA ILE A 478 -13.05 2.37 15.56
C ILE A 478 -11.82 3.00 16.18
N VAL A 479 -10.76 2.22 16.31
CA VAL A 479 -9.49 2.68 16.87
C VAL A 479 -8.33 2.14 16.03
N PRO A 480 -7.32 2.99 15.70
CA PRO A 480 -6.08 2.52 15.11
C PRO A 480 -5.28 1.76 16.17
N LEU A 481 -4.74 0.61 15.79
CA LEU A 481 -3.93 -0.24 16.66
C LEU A 481 -2.43 -0.02 16.40
N ILE A 482 -2.01 -0.23 15.16
CA ILE A 482 -0.63 -0.04 14.72
C ILE A 482 -0.63 0.57 13.31
N PRO A 483 0.43 1.30 12.88
CA PRO A 483 0.51 1.81 11.52
C PRO A 483 0.51 0.65 10.51
N ALA A 484 0.09 0.89 9.27
CA ALA A 484 0.41 0.00 8.18
C ALA A 484 1.87 0.26 7.77
N SER A 485 2.76 -0.70 8.01
CA SER A 485 4.19 -0.56 7.74
C SER A 485 4.72 -1.83 7.09
N ASN A 486 5.77 -1.67 6.29
CA ASN A 486 6.47 -2.79 5.69
C ASN A 486 7.85 -2.96 6.36
N VAL A 487 8.16 -4.17 6.78
CA VAL A 487 9.49 -4.54 7.26
C VAL A 487 10.31 -4.99 6.05
N TYR A 488 11.41 -4.29 5.81
CA TYR A 488 12.41 -4.64 4.81
C TYR A 488 13.65 -5.16 5.50
N VAL A 489 14.10 -6.34 5.08
CA VAL A 489 15.45 -6.83 5.37
C VAL A 489 16.24 -6.73 4.07
N HIS A 490 17.34 -6.02 4.11
CA HIS A 490 18.09 -5.71 2.89
C HIS A 490 19.61 -5.74 3.10
N SER A 491 20.35 -5.84 2.02
CA SER A 491 21.79 -5.66 2.06
C SER A 491 22.15 -4.32 2.69
N LYS A 492 23.20 -4.30 3.52
CA LYS A 492 23.72 -3.05 4.10
C LYS A 492 24.10 -2.02 3.04
N ASP A 493 24.42 -2.45 1.84
CA ASP A 493 24.83 -1.58 0.73
C ASP A 493 23.64 -0.87 0.06
N VAL A 494 22.42 -1.31 0.35
CA VAL A 494 21.18 -0.66 -0.12
C VAL A 494 20.84 0.51 0.78
N LYS A 495 20.58 1.66 0.17
CA LYS A 495 20.09 2.86 0.84
C LYS A 495 18.74 3.24 0.28
N PHE A 496 17.74 3.33 1.14
CA PHE A 496 16.46 3.96 0.85
C PHE A 496 16.58 5.47 1.07
N ARG A 497 15.92 6.27 0.23
CA ARG A 497 15.77 7.70 0.51
C ARG A 497 15.06 7.87 1.87
N GLU A 498 15.49 8.85 2.63
CA GLU A 498 14.77 9.29 3.84
C GLU A 498 13.45 9.95 3.43
N GLY A 499 12.44 9.90 4.31
CA GLY A 499 11.11 10.43 4.05
C GLY A 499 10.07 9.33 3.86
N TRP A 500 8.84 9.76 3.59
CA TRP A 500 7.66 8.90 3.55
C TRP A 500 6.99 9.00 2.18
N PRO A 501 7.23 8.08 1.25
CA PRO A 501 6.45 8.07 0.02
C PRO A 501 5.01 7.66 0.30
N SER A 502 4.08 8.35 -0.36
CA SER A 502 2.64 8.18 -0.21
C SER A 502 2.07 6.88 -0.82
N ASN A 503 2.91 5.93 -1.15
CA ASN A 503 2.49 4.65 -1.69
C ASN A 503 2.38 3.54 -0.61
N GLY A 504 1.70 2.45 -0.93
CA GLY A 504 1.53 1.31 -0.03
C GLY A 504 2.80 0.51 0.28
N TYR A 505 3.93 0.81 -0.39
CA TYR A 505 5.22 0.13 -0.23
C TYR A 505 6.21 0.91 0.65
N GLY A 506 6.01 2.23 0.81
CA GLY A 506 6.90 3.07 1.59
C GLY A 506 8.21 3.43 0.87
N PHE A 507 8.35 3.14 -0.40
CA PHE A 507 9.42 3.63 -1.30
C PHE A 507 9.05 3.40 -2.76
N THR A 508 9.78 4.04 -3.68
CA THR A 508 9.75 3.77 -5.13
C THR A 508 11.12 3.24 -5.59
N MET A 509 11.17 2.57 -6.74
CA MET A 509 12.44 2.04 -7.25
C MET A 509 13.45 3.13 -7.61
N SER A 510 13.00 4.33 -7.96
CA SER A 510 13.87 5.47 -8.24
C SER A 510 14.50 6.10 -6.98
N GLU A 511 13.97 5.78 -5.79
CA GLU A 511 14.47 6.28 -4.51
C GLU A 511 15.52 5.37 -3.86
N VAL A 512 15.77 4.21 -4.44
CA VAL A 512 16.78 3.27 -3.95
C VAL A 512 18.12 3.59 -4.58
N SER A 513 19.16 3.57 -3.77
CA SER A 513 20.55 3.77 -4.20
C SER A 513 21.51 2.80 -3.52
N TRP A 514 22.72 2.74 -3.99
CA TRP A 514 23.82 2.09 -3.28
C TRP A 514 24.52 3.08 -2.35
N GLN A 515 24.98 2.58 -1.18
CA GLN A 515 25.84 3.35 -0.25
C GLN A 515 27.23 3.56 -0.84
#